data_f315518fe1c8644dd474b46be409fcc3
#
_entry.id   f315518fe1c8644dd474b46be409fcc3
#
_cell.length_a   1.000
_cell.length_b   1.000
_cell.length_c   1.000
_cell.angle_alpha   90.00
_cell.angle_beta   90.00
_cell.angle_gamma   90.00
#
_symmetry.space_group_name_H-M   'P 1'
#
loop_
_entity.id
_entity.type
_entity.pdbx_description
1 polymer ?
#
loop_
_entity_poly.entity_id
_entity_poly.type
_entity_poly.pdbx_seq_one_letter_code
_entity_poly.pdbx_strand_id
1 'polypeptide(L)'
;MYKKPHMDISSLNETTFENLFYEYSPRMVNYARHFLQDDYAAEELVQETFIKLWEKYQGKSSSSWSPLLFTILRNGCLDRLRSLSARKGLALSESITDLCEERLYRMDMSAYSASDSKTLYNELIQNLNEKINSLPARCREVFVMSRHEGKTNREISNALGISEKAVEKHITKALKIMDEITR
;
A
#
# COMPACT_ATOMS: atom_id res chain seq x y z
N MET A 1 13.36 17.38 -20.27
CA MET A 1 11.90 17.38 -20.45
C MET A 1 11.45 15.92 -20.55
N TYR A 2 11.25 15.25 -19.40
CA TYR A 2 10.85 13.83 -19.36
C TYR A 2 9.33 13.75 -19.59
N LYS A 3 8.95 13.29 -20.78
CA LYS A 3 7.56 12.91 -21.08
C LYS A 3 7.21 11.71 -20.21
N LYS A 4 6.30 11.87 -19.21
CA LYS A 4 5.66 10.73 -18.54
C LYS A 4 4.98 9.90 -19.64
N PRO A 5 5.27 8.61 -19.77
CA PRO A 5 4.49 7.76 -20.64
C PRO A 5 3.06 7.73 -20.08
N HIS A 6 2.10 8.16 -20.88
CA HIS A 6 0.69 7.88 -20.67
C HIS A 6 0.55 6.34 -20.62
N MET A 7 0.39 5.78 -19.45
CA MET A 7 0.12 4.35 -19.33
C MET A 7 -1.31 4.11 -19.81
N ASP A 8 -1.44 3.80 -21.09
CA ASP A 8 -2.65 3.22 -21.65
C ASP A 8 -3.00 1.94 -20.88
N ILE A 9 -4.30 1.65 -20.78
CA ILE A 9 -4.83 0.40 -20.22
C ILE A 9 -4.06 -0.77 -20.84
N SER A 10 -3.07 -1.28 -20.12
CA SER A 10 -2.21 -2.33 -20.66
C SER A 10 -2.49 -3.66 -19.97
N SER A 11 -2.59 -4.70 -20.78
CA SER A 11 -2.60 -6.08 -20.30
C SER A 11 -1.27 -6.40 -19.63
N LEU A 12 -1.30 -7.12 -18.51
CA LEU A 12 -0.10 -7.61 -17.86
C LEU A 12 0.49 -8.76 -18.70
N ASN A 13 1.38 -8.40 -19.62
CA ASN A 13 2.20 -9.28 -20.42
C ASN A 13 3.68 -9.20 -19.98
N GLU A 14 4.56 -9.98 -20.60
CA GLU A 14 5.99 -10.01 -20.25
C GLU A 14 6.64 -8.62 -20.35
N THR A 15 6.39 -7.88 -21.43
CA THR A 15 6.96 -6.53 -21.60
C THR A 15 6.46 -5.55 -20.55
N THR A 16 5.16 -5.58 -20.23
CA THR A 16 4.58 -4.74 -19.18
C THR A 16 5.17 -5.12 -17.82
N PHE A 17 5.32 -6.41 -17.54
CA PHE A 17 5.90 -6.92 -16.32
C PHE A 17 7.37 -6.47 -16.16
N GLU A 18 8.20 -6.61 -17.19
CA GLU A 18 9.59 -6.15 -17.18
C GLU A 18 9.69 -4.65 -16.91
N ASN A 19 8.87 -3.84 -17.58
CA ASN A 19 8.86 -2.39 -17.38
C ASN A 19 8.48 -2.04 -15.93
N LEU A 20 7.45 -2.69 -15.37
CA LEU A 20 7.05 -2.51 -13.97
C LEU A 20 8.17 -2.91 -13.02
N PHE A 21 8.84 -4.02 -13.29
CA PHE A 21 9.94 -4.50 -12.46
C PHE A 21 11.09 -3.49 -12.42
N TYR A 22 11.56 -3.02 -13.59
CA TYR A 22 12.65 -2.05 -13.65
C TYR A 22 12.28 -0.70 -13.04
N GLU A 23 11.05 -0.23 -13.23
CA GLU A 23 10.60 1.06 -12.73
C GLU A 23 10.36 1.05 -11.21
N TYR A 24 9.71 0.00 -10.69
CA TYR A 24 9.22 0.01 -9.30
C TYR A 24 10.10 -0.75 -8.32
N SER A 25 10.86 -1.78 -8.75
CA SER A 25 11.66 -2.62 -7.86
C SER A 25 12.59 -1.82 -6.92
N PRO A 26 13.37 -0.82 -7.36
CA PRO A 26 14.25 -0.08 -6.46
C PRO A 26 13.48 0.69 -5.38
N ARG A 27 12.34 1.27 -5.75
CA ARG A 27 11.46 1.99 -4.81
C ARG A 27 10.81 1.06 -3.81
N MET A 28 10.38 -0.11 -4.28
CA MET A 28 9.74 -1.14 -3.45
C MET A 28 10.72 -1.75 -2.46
N VAL A 29 11.97 -2.00 -2.86
CA VAL A 29 13.03 -2.47 -1.97
C VAL A 29 13.31 -1.42 -0.88
N ASN A 30 13.43 -0.15 -1.25
CA ASN A 30 13.62 0.91 -0.28
C ASN A 30 12.45 1.01 0.71
N TYR A 31 11.21 0.90 0.22
CA TYR A 31 10.01 0.85 1.06
C TYR A 31 10.04 -0.34 2.03
N ALA A 32 10.27 -1.56 1.53
CA ALA A 32 10.29 -2.77 2.36
C ALA A 32 11.43 -2.76 3.40
N ARG A 33 12.60 -2.22 3.03
CA ARG A 33 13.75 -2.04 3.93
C ARG A 33 13.41 -1.20 5.15
N HIS A 34 12.63 -0.13 4.99
CA HIS A 34 12.18 0.70 6.10
C HIS A 34 11.29 -0.06 7.09
N PHE A 35 10.47 -0.99 6.60
CA PHE A 35 9.62 -1.82 7.46
C PHE A 35 10.37 -2.96 8.11
N LEU A 36 11.17 -3.69 7.35
CA LEU A 36 11.79 -4.94 7.79
C LEU A 36 13.13 -4.73 8.48
N GLN A 37 13.82 -3.61 8.20
CA GLN A 37 15.19 -3.32 8.67
C GLN A 37 16.19 -4.45 8.32
N ASP A 38 15.93 -5.14 7.22
CA ASP A 38 16.71 -6.25 6.72
C ASP A 38 16.70 -6.17 5.18
N ASP A 39 17.87 -5.96 4.59
CA ASP A 39 18.02 -5.74 3.16
C ASP A 39 17.65 -7.00 2.36
N TYR A 40 18.08 -8.16 2.83
CA TYR A 40 17.79 -9.43 2.18
C TYR A 40 16.29 -9.75 2.22
N ALA A 41 15.67 -9.62 3.39
CA ALA A 41 14.23 -9.81 3.53
C ALA A 41 13.41 -8.81 2.71
N ALA A 42 13.91 -7.59 2.51
CA ALA A 42 13.25 -6.58 1.68
C ALA A 42 13.29 -6.96 0.19
N GLU A 43 14.45 -7.38 -0.31
CA GLU A 43 14.61 -7.82 -1.71
C GLU A 43 13.78 -9.07 -2.00
N GLU A 44 13.81 -10.06 -1.11
CA GLU A 44 13.00 -11.28 -1.21
C GLU A 44 11.50 -10.95 -1.28
N LEU A 45 11.02 -10.06 -0.39
CA LEU A 45 9.61 -9.68 -0.38
C LEU A 45 9.18 -8.95 -1.67
N VAL A 46 10.06 -8.14 -2.25
CA VAL A 46 9.78 -7.50 -3.54
C VAL A 46 9.68 -8.52 -4.66
N GLN A 47 10.59 -9.51 -4.71
CA GLN A 47 10.50 -10.60 -5.68
C GLN A 47 9.19 -11.39 -5.53
N GLU A 48 8.83 -11.78 -4.30
CA GLU A 48 7.55 -12.44 -4.01
C GLU A 48 6.34 -11.59 -4.46
N THR A 49 6.43 -10.27 -4.30
CA THR A 49 5.35 -9.34 -4.71
C THR A 49 5.14 -9.39 -6.21
N PHE A 50 6.21 -9.38 -7.00
CA PHE A 50 6.14 -9.48 -8.45
C PHE A 50 5.66 -10.86 -8.92
N ILE A 51 6.09 -11.95 -8.26
CA ILE A 51 5.59 -13.30 -8.53
C ILE A 51 4.08 -13.36 -8.29
N LYS A 52 3.60 -12.89 -7.14
CA LYS A 52 2.16 -12.84 -6.80
C LYS A 52 1.36 -11.99 -7.79
N LEU A 53 1.93 -10.87 -8.26
CA LEU A 53 1.31 -10.06 -9.30
C LEU A 53 1.14 -10.86 -10.59
N TRP A 54 2.22 -11.50 -11.05
CA TRP A 54 2.22 -12.29 -12.28
C TRP A 54 1.23 -13.46 -12.21
N GLU A 55 1.33 -14.31 -11.21
CA GLU A 55 0.47 -15.48 -11.04
C GLU A 55 -1.02 -15.13 -11.04
N LYS A 56 -1.39 -14.04 -10.40
CA LYS A 56 -2.80 -13.68 -10.19
C LYS A 56 -3.39 -12.81 -11.30
N TYR A 57 -2.56 -12.03 -11.98
CA TYR A 57 -3.03 -10.97 -12.87
C TYR A 57 -2.48 -11.05 -14.29
N GLN A 58 -1.66 -12.03 -14.64
CA GLN A 58 -1.21 -12.28 -16.02
C GLN A 58 -2.41 -12.27 -16.99
N GLY A 59 -2.29 -11.54 -18.09
CA GLY A 59 -3.33 -11.40 -19.10
C GLY A 59 -4.48 -10.48 -18.74
N LYS A 60 -4.55 -9.98 -17.50
CA LYS A 60 -5.56 -8.99 -17.08
C LYS A 60 -5.10 -7.58 -17.42
N SER A 61 -6.07 -6.69 -17.63
CA SER A 61 -5.80 -5.27 -17.92
C SER A 61 -6.10 -4.39 -16.71
N SER A 62 -5.28 -3.36 -16.51
CA SER A 62 -5.48 -2.36 -15.46
C SER A 62 -5.11 -0.97 -15.98
N SER A 63 -5.78 0.05 -15.49
CA SER A 63 -5.42 1.44 -15.73
C SER A 63 -4.11 1.85 -15.03
N SER A 64 -3.75 1.17 -13.96
CA SER A 64 -2.48 1.33 -13.26
C SER A 64 -2.16 0.12 -12.41
N TRP A 65 -0.94 -0.40 -12.51
CA TRP A 65 -0.45 -1.54 -11.73
C TRP A 65 0.23 -1.12 -10.44
N SER A 66 0.69 0.13 -10.35
CA SER A 66 1.48 0.57 -9.20
C SER A 66 0.73 0.54 -7.87
N PRO A 67 -0.55 0.96 -7.76
CA PRO A 67 -1.28 0.84 -6.49
C PRO A 67 -1.44 -0.60 -6.01
N LEU A 68 -1.59 -1.53 -6.96
CA LEU A 68 -1.72 -2.96 -6.64
C LEU A 68 -0.38 -3.52 -6.15
N LEU A 69 0.73 -3.20 -6.82
CA LEU A 69 2.08 -3.59 -6.40
C LEU A 69 2.35 -3.15 -4.96
N PHE A 70 2.15 -1.86 -4.67
CA PHE A 70 2.38 -1.34 -3.31
C PHE A 70 1.40 -1.90 -2.27
N THR A 71 0.18 -2.27 -2.68
CA THR A 71 -0.77 -2.95 -1.78
C THR A 71 -0.29 -4.36 -1.42
N ILE A 72 0.18 -5.14 -2.39
CA ILE A 72 0.70 -6.50 -2.16
C ILE A 72 1.96 -6.42 -1.30
N LEU A 73 2.89 -5.51 -1.62
CA LEU A 73 4.12 -5.30 -0.86
C LEU A 73 3.84 -4.91 0.59
N ARG A 74 2.99 -3.91 0.82
CA ARG A 74 2.62 -3.46 2.16
C ARG A 74 2.03 -4.59 3.00
N ASN A 75 1.11 -5.35 2.44
CA ASN A 75 0.53 -6.49 3.14
C ASN A 75 1.60 -7.52 3.49
N GLY A 76 2.54 -7.81 2.58
CA GLY A 76 3.67 -8.69 2.85
C GLY A 76 4.59 -8.17 3.97
N CYS A 77 4.86 -6.86 4.02
CA CYS A 77 5.61 -6.24 5.13
C CYS A 77 4.90 -6.46 6.47
N LEU A 78 3.59 -6.18 6.51
CA LEU A 78 2.79 -6.36 7.74
C LEU A 78 2.75 -7.81 8.19
N ASP A 79 2.59 -8.76 7.28
CA ASP A 79 2.55 -10.18 7.61
C ASP A 79 3.92 -10.67 8.16
N ARG A 80 5.03 -10.20 7.60
CA ARG A 80 6.37 -10.50 8.14
C ARG A 80 6.58 -9.89 9.51
N LEU A 81 6.16 -8.65 9.74
CA LEU A 81 6.23 -8.01 11.06
C LEU A 81 5.37 -8.74 12.10
N ARG A 82 4.15 -9.15 11.75
CA ARG A 82 3.29 -9.96 12.62
C ARG A 82 3.95 -11.28 13.00
N SER A 83 4.53 -11.97 12.02
CA SER A 83 5.25 -13.22 12.24
C SER A 83 6.44 -13.04 13.19
N LEU A 84 7.19 -11.96 13.05
CA LEU A 84 8.34 -11.64 13.93
C LEU A 84 7.88 -11.31 15.35
N SER A 85 6.80 -10.55 15.51
CA SER A 85 6.25 -10.20 16.82
C SER A 85 5.68 -11.43 17.53
N ALA A 86 4.96 -12.30 16.81
CA ALA A 86 4.44 -13.55 17.36
C ALA A 86 5.57 -14.46 17.89
N ARG A 87 6.70 -14.53 17.18
CA ARG A 87 7.89 -15.28 17.63
C ARG A 87 8.54 -14.68 18.88
N LYS A 88 8.42 -13.37 19.07
CA LYS A 88 8.99 -12.65 20.24
C LYS A 88 8.03 -12.59 21.43
N GLY A 89 6.82 -13.16 21.35
CA GLY A 89 5.81 -13.16 22.42
C GLY A 89 5.27 -11.76 22.76
N LEU A 90 5.41 -10.79 21.85
CA LEU A 90 4.95 -9.41 22.04
C LEU A 90 3.49 -9.28 21.61
N ALA A 91 2.67 -8.61 22.42
CA ALA A 91 1.29 -8.25 22.06
C ALA A 91 1.29 -7.28 20.87
N LEU A 92 0.56 -7.64 19.82
CA LEU A 92 0.80 -7.24 18.44
C LEU A 92 0.09 -5.96 17.98
N SER A 93 -0.89 -5.41 18.71
CA SER A 93 -1.85 -4.50 18.07
C SER A 93 -1.43 -3.03 18.03
N GLU A 94 -0.83 -2.50 19.07
CA GLU A 94 -0.46 -1.08 19.12
C GLU A 94 0.95 -0.80 18.57
N SER A 95 1.90 -1.69 18.87
CA SER A 95 3.32 -1.48 18.51
C SER A 95 3.61 -1.54 17.00
N ILE A 96 2.86 -2.32 16.21
CA ILE A 96 3.09 -2.41 14.75
C ILE A 96 2.52 -1.21 14.03
N THR A 97 1.36 -0.71 14.46
CA THR A 97 0.74 0.47 13.86
C THR A 97 1.60 1.69 14.10
N ASP A 98 2.05 1.91 15.34
CA ASP A 98 2.93 3.02 15.72
C ASP A 98 4.28 2.96 15.00
N LEU A 99 4.87 1.77 14.90
CA LEU A 99 6.11 1.56 14.14
C LEU A 99 5.92 1.81 12.62
N CYS A 100 4.78 1.44 12.06
CA CYS A 100 4.49 1.71 10.64
C CYS A 100 4.30 3.21 10.39
N GLU A 101 3.58 3.92 11.26
CA GLU A 101 3.37 5.37 11.14
C GLU A 101 4.67 6.14 11.31
N GLU A 102 5.45 5.83 12.32
CA GLU A 102 6.75 6.46 12.56
C GLU A 102 7.71 6.23 11.39
N ARG A 103 7.71 5.02 10.82
CA ARG A 103 8.57 4.68 9.69
C ARG A 103 8.12 5.33 8.39
N LEU A 104 6.81 5.38 8.11
CA LEU A 104 6.25 6.12 6.98
C LEU A 104 6.58 7.60 7.09
N TYR A 105 6.42 8.19 8.27
CA TYR A 105 6.77 9.59 8.52
C TYR A 105 8.27 9.86 8.27
N ARG A 106 9.16 8.96 8.70
CA ARG A 106 10.61 9.08 8.45
C ARG A 106 10.98 8.94 6.97
N MET A 107 10.29 8.07 6.23
CA MET A 107 10.48 7.93 4.77
C MET A 107 10.14 9.23 4.05
N ASP A 108 9.00 9.82 4.38
CA ASP A 108 8.56 11.07 3.78
C ASP A 108 9.55 12.21 4.10
N MET A 109 10.03 12.31 5.33
CA MET A 109 11.02 13.30 5.73
C MET A 109 12.39 13.11 5.07
N SER A 110 12.82 11.88 4.84
CA SER A 110 14.09 11.56 4.18
C SER A 110 14.08 11.85 2.68
N ALA A 111 12.94 11.66 2.02
CA ALA A 111 12.78 11.96 0.59
C ALA A 111 12.68 13.46 0.28
N TYR A 112 12.39 14.31 1.28
CA TYR A 112 12.03 15.72 1.13
C TYR A 112 12.96 16.68 1.88
N SER A 113 14.25 16.53 1.74
CA SER A 113 15.22 17.48 2.32
C SER A 113 15.32 18.83 1.59
N ALA A 114 14.46 19.12 0.61
CA ALA A 114 14.39 20.41 -0.07
C ALA A 114 13.18 21.25 0.40
N SER A 115 13.40 22.52 0.71
CA SER A 115 12.46 23.45 1.37
C SER A 115 11.09 23.61 0.67
N ASP A 116 11.02 23.45 -0.66
CA ASP A 116 9.76 23.61 -1.43
C ASP A 116 8.85 22.39 -1.36
N SER A 117 9.39 21.23 -0.97
CA SER A 117 8.66 19.96 -0.90
C SER A 117 7.73 19.84 0.30
N LYS A 118 8.03 20.55 1.41
CA LYS A 118 7.25 20.43 2.64
C LYS A 118 5.83 21.01 2.50
N THR A 119 5.71 22.10 1.76
CA THR A 119 4.41 22.73 1.49
C THR A 119 3.56 21.84 0.60
N LEU A 120 4.14 21.32 -0.50
CA LEU A 120 3.47 20.40 -1.40
C LEU A 120 3.06 19.09 -0.72
N TYR A 121 3.90 18.57 0.17
CA TYR A 121 3.59 17.39 0.98
C TYR A 121 2.41 17.63 1.91
N ASN A 122 2.40 18.75 2.63
CA ASN A 122 1.29 19.11 3.53
C ASN A 122 -0.03 19.27 2.77
N GLU A 123 -0.01 19.89 1.58
CA GLU A 123 -1.17 19.97 0.69
C GLU A 123 -1.65 18.60 0.24
N LEU A 124 -0.75 17.69 -0.12
CA LEU A 124 -1.09 16.30 -0.49
C LEU A 124 -1.75 15.54 0.66
N ILE A 125 -1.20 15.63 1.87
CA ILE A 125 -1.77 15.00 3.07
C ILE A 125 -3.13 15.60 3.41
N GLN A 126 -3.28 16.92 3.35
CA GLN A 126 -4.57 17.57 3.57
C GLN A 126 -5.60 17.10 2.56
N ASN A 127 -5.27 17.10 1.27
CA ASN A 127 -6.14 16.59 0.20
C ASN A 127 -6.52 15.12 0.41
N LEU A 128 -5.56 14.28 0.83
CA LEU A 128 -5.82 12.87 1.14
C LEU A 128 -6.79 12.72 2.32
N ASN A 129 -6.58 13.47 3.39
CA ASN A 129 -7.47 13.45 4.55
C ASN A 129 -8.89 13.93 4.22
N GLU A 130 -9.02 14.98 3.41
CA GLU A 130 -10.33 15.45 2.93
C GLU A 130 -11.05 14.37 2.12
N LYS A 131 -10.33 13.66 1.23
CA LYS A 131 -10.88 12.54 0.46
C LYS A 131 -11.31 11.38 1.37
N ILE A 132 -10.50 11.00 2.35
CA ILE A 132 -10.86 9.97 3.32
C ILE A 132 -12.11 10.40 4.10
N ASN A 133 -12.20 11.67 4.49
CA ASN A 133 -13.35 12.22 5.21
C ASN A 133 -14.64 12.28 4.36
N SER A 134 -14.52 12.37 3.05
CA SER A 134 -15.67 12.34 2.13
C SER A 134 -16.24 10.93 1.92
N LEU A 135 -15.53 9.87 2.31
CA LEU A 135 -16.03 8.50 2.20
C LEU A 135 -17.28 8.30 3.08
N PRO A 136 -18.26 7.49 2.63
CA PRO A 136 -19.37 7.05 3.49
C PRO A 136 -18.82 6.42 4.78
N ALA A 137 -19.44 6.72 5.92
CA ALA A 137 -18.91 6.39 7.26
C ALA A 137 -18.41 4.95 7.38
N ARG A 138 -19.19 3.98 6.90
CA ARG A 138 -18.79 2.55 6.99
C ARG A 138 -17.62 2.20 6.04
N CYS A 139 -17.56 2.83 4.85
CA CYS A 139 -16.42 2.64 3.94
C CYS A 139 -15.15 3.26 4.53
N ARG A 140 -15.25 4.44 5.14
CA ARG A 140 -14.15 5.13 5.82
C ARG A 140 -13.60 4.29 6.96
N GLU A 141 -14.47 3.81 7.85
CA GLU A 141 -14.08 2.97 8.99
C GLU A 141 -13.30 1.73 8.52
N VAL A 142 -13.84 0.96 7.59
CA VAL A 142 -13.18 -0.20 7.01
C VAL A 142 -11.87 0.17 6.32
N PHE A 143 -11.84 1.29 5.59
CA PHE A 143 -10.66 1.75 4.88
C PHE A 143 -9.53 2.14 5.84
N VAL A 144 -9.85 2.88 6.91
CA VAL A 144 -8.89 3.26 7.95
C VAL A 144 -8.34 2.02 8.64
N MET A 145 -9.19 1.11 9.11
CA MET A 145 -8.75 -0.14 9.72
C MET A 145 -7.84 -0.97 8.82
N SER A 146 -8.11 -0.99 7.50
CA SER A 146 -7.30 -1.74 6.54
C SER A 146 -5.98 -1.03 6.20
N ARG A 147 -6.00 0.29 5.99
CA ARG A 147 -4.85 1.04 5.45
C ARG A 147 -4.01 1.73 6.50
N HIS A 148 -4.64 2.24 7.54
CA HIS A 148 -3.95 2.93 8.63
C HIS A 148 -3.57 1.94 9.73
N GLU A 149 -4.53 1.15 10.23
CA GLU A 149 -4.29 0.19 11.31
C GLU A 149 -3.71 -1.16 10.82
N GLY A 150 -3.60 -1.38 9.52
CA GLY A 150 -3.00 -2.58 8.94
C GLY A 150 -3.77 -3.89 9.20
N LYS A 151 -5.03 -3.81 9.64
CA LYS A 151 -5.85 -4.99 9.94
C LYS A 151 -6.16 -5.82 8.70
N THR A 152 -6.19 -7.13 8.85
CA THR A 152 -6.65 -8.07 7.83
C THR A 152 -8.15 -7.99 7.66
N ASN A 153 -8.68 -8.45 6.50
CA ASN A 153 -10.13 -8.51 6.27
C ASN A 153 -10.85 -9.32 7.35
N ARG A 154 -10.22 -10.37 7.88
CA ARG A 154 -10.75 -11.19 8.94
C ARG A 154 -10.83 -10.44 10.28
N GLU A 155 -9.79 -9.69 10.65
CA GLU A 155 -9.78 -8.87 11.86
C GLU A 155 -10.82 -7.76 11.79
N ILE A 156 -10.96 -7.11 10.63
CA ILE A 156 -11.99 -6.08 10.39
C ILE A 156 -13.39 -6.69 10.46
N SER A 157 -13.57 -7.85 9.81
CA SER A 157 -14.83 -8.62 9.84
C SER A 157 -15.27 -8.90 11.28
N ASN A 158 -14.36 -9.41 12.11
CA ASN A 158 -14.61 -9.70 13.51
C ASN A 158 -14.91 -8.44 14.33
N ALA A 159 -14.10 -7.38 14.15
CA ALA A 159 -14.25 -6.13 14.89
C ALA A 159 -15.57 -5.41 14.59
N LEU A 160 -16.03 -5.47 13.33
CA LEU A 160 -17.21 -4.75 12.86
C LEU A 160 -18.49 -5.62 12.76
N GLY A 161 -18.38 -6.92 13.03
CA GLY A 161 -19.51 -7.85 12.95
C GLY A 161 -20.09 -8.01 11.54
N ILE A 162 -19.25 -7.93 10.50
CA ILE A 162 -19.63 -8.06 9.08
C ILE A 162 -18.84 -9.18 8.40
N SER A 163 -19.29 -9.69 7.27
CA SER A 163 -18.54 -10.72 6.55
C SER A 163 -17.26 -10.15 5.90
N GLU A 164 -16.22 -10.97 5.72
CA GLU A 164 -15.00 -10.60 5.01
C GLU A 164 -15.30 -10.09 3.58
N LYS A 165 -16.29 -10.69 2.92
CA LYS A 165 -16.77 -10.24 1.60
C LYS A 165 -17.40 -8.83 1.64
N ALA A 166 -18.05 -8.46 2.76
CA ALA A 166 -18.53 -7.09 2.96
C ALA A 166 -17.37 -6.12 3.18
N VAL A 167 -16.33 -6.52 3.92
CA VAL A 167 -15.09 -5.73 4.08
C VAL A 167 -14.47 -5.44 2.72
N GLU A 168 -14.29 -6.46 1.86
CA GLU A 168 -13.75 -6.29 0.50
C GLU A 168 -14.57 -5.32 -0.34
N LYS A 169 -15.91 -5.41 -0.27
CA LYS A 169 -16.80 -4.47 -0.97
C LYS A 169 -16.63 -3.04 -0.48
N HIS A 170 -16.48 -2.82 0.82
CA HIS A 170 -16.27 -1.49 1.39
C HIS A 170 -14.90 -0.91 0.96
N ILE A 171 -13.83 -1.72 0.96
CA ILE A 171 -12.51 -1.30 0.48
C ILE A 171 -12.57 -0.94 -1.01
N THR A 172 -13.17 -1.80 -1.83
CA THR A 172 -13.30 -1.56 -3.28
C THR A 172 -14.10 -0.29 -3.56
N LYS A 173 -15.20 -0.08 -2.82
CA LYS A 173 -16.02 1.15 -2.95
C LYS A 173 -15.23 2.39 -2.53
N ALA A 174 -14.47 2.33 -1.44
CA ALA A 174 -13.65 3.44 -1.00
C ALA A 174 -12.60 3.82 -2.04
N LEU A 175 -11.89 2.82 -2.59
CA LEU A 175 -10.88 3.04 -3.63
C LEU A 175 -11.49 3.65 -4.90
N LYS A 176 -12.66 3.20 -5.31
CA LYS A 176 -13.36 3.76 -6.47
C LYS A 176 -13.72 5.23 -6.27
N ILE A 177 -14.29 5.59 -5.12
CA ILE A 177 -14.62 6.98 -4.79
C ILE A 177 -13.36 7.86 -4.77
N MET A 178 -12.27 7.36 -4.19
CA MET A 178 -11.00 8.08 -4.15
C MET A 178 -10.40 8.29 -5.54
N ASP A 179 -10.53 7.34 -6.46
CA ASP A 179 -10.06 7.45 -7.86
C ASP A 179 -10.90 8.45 -8.66
N GLU A 180 -12.23 8.44 -8.50
CA GLU A 180 -13.15 9.37 -9.17
C GLU A 180 -12.89 10.84 -8.79
N ILE A 181 -12.44 11.11 -7.56
CA ILE A 181 -12.13 12.46 -7.08
C ILE A 181 -10.71 12.92 -7.55
N THR A 182 -9.90 12.00 -8.09
CA THR A 182 -8.52 12.28 -8.53
C THR A 182 -8.43 12.63 -10.02
N ARG A 183 -9.51 12.47 -10.76
CA ARG A 183 -9.65 12.84 -12.17
C ARG A 183 -10.19 14.25 -12.34
#